data_b3c0939aa7f603c01cc9ddc8934f1d9d
#
_entry.id   b3c0939aa7f603c01cc9ddc8934f1d9d
#
_cell.length_a   1.000
_cell.length_b   1.000
_cell.length_c   1.000
_cell.angle_alpha   90.00
_cell.angle_beta   90.00
_cell.angle_gamma   90.00
#
_symmetry.space_group_name_H-M   'P 1'
#
loop_
_entity.id
_entity.type
_entity.pdbx_description
1 polymer ?
#
loop_
_entity_poly.entity_id
_entity_poly.type
_entity_poly.pdbx_seq_one_letter_code
_entity_poly.pdbx_strand_id
1 'polypeptide(L)'
;MDDKIKKTVVVSEIEVTLSVIGGKYKPLILNLLSEKTVQRFGEIRTYIVNISQKTLTNQLREMEADGLLTRTVFAEVPPRVEYTITDKGRSLIPILMLMCDWGYENMGDRYTLLRPECD
;
A
#
# COMPACT_ATOMS: atom_id res chain seq x y z
N MET A 1 -8.66 30.81 -9.36
CA MET A 1 -8.80 30.45 -8.98
C MET A 1 -8.97 29.47 -8.32
N ASP A 2 -8.79 28.83 -7.84
CA ASP A 2 -8.94 27.85 -7.34
C ASP A 2 -9.47 27.78 -6.08
N ASP A 3 -10.32 28.40 -5.90
CA ASP A 3 -11.09 28.42 -4.80
C ASP A 3 -11.82 27.21 -4.56
N LYS A 4 -11.70 26.27 -5.45
CA LYS A 4 -12.50 25.08 -5.37
C LYS A 4 -11.82 23.96 -4.65
N ILE A 5 -10.60 24.14 -4.25
CA ILE A 5 -9.89 23.12 -3.49
C ILE A 5 -10.41 23.13 -2.07
N LYS A 6 -11.06 22.05 -1.68
CA LYS A 6 -11.54 21.92 -0.32
C LYS A 6 -10.48 21.24 0.52
N LYS A 7 -10.15 21.83 1.64
CA LYS A 7 -9.20 21.25 2.58
C LYS A 7 -9.94 20.36 3.55
N THR A 8 -9.36 19.21 3.82
CA THR A 8 -9.87 18.31 4.85
C THR A 8 -9.29 18.76 6.19
N VAL A 9 -10.17 18.92 7.17
CA VAL A 9 -9.75 19.34 8.50
C VAL A 9 -9.40 18.11 9.31
N VAL A 10 -8.21 18.09 9.88
CA VAL A 10 -7.74 17.00 10.74
C VAL A 10 -7.16 17.60 12.01
N VAL A 11 -7.02 16.77 13.04
CA VAL A 11 -6.47 17.22 14.31
C VAL A 11 -4.95 17.34 14.23
N SER A 12 -4.31 16.39 13.57
CA SER A 12 -2.85 16.41 13.47
C SER A 12 -2.37 15.68 12.23
N GLU A 13 -1.08 15.85 11.95
CA GLU A 13 -0.41 15.19 10.82
C GLU A 13 -0.46 13.68 10.92
N ILE A 14 -0.60 13.12 12.12
CA ILE A 14 -0.72 11.67 12.27
C ILE A 14 -1.95 11.16 11.51
N GLU A 15 -3.05 11.91 11.56
CA GLU A 15 -4.27 11.52 10.83
C GLU A 15 -4.04 11.53 9.32
N VAL A 16 -3.24 12.48 8.83
CA VAL A 16 -2.93 12.54 7.40
C VAL A 16 -2.24 11.26 6.96
N THR A 17 -1.21 10.85 7.71
CA THR A 17 -0.47 9.64 7.39
C THR A 17 -1.36 8.41 7.46
N LEU A 18 -2.19 8.32 8.50
CA LEU A 18 -3.10 7.20 8.66
C LEU A 18 -4.12 7.13 7.52
N SER A 19 -4.55 8.29 7.00
CA SER A 19 -5.51 8.30 5.89
C SER A 19 -4.90 7.72 4.61
N VAL A 20 -3.58 7.76 4.51
CA VAL A 20 -2.85 7.31 3.32
C VAL A 20 -2.45 5.84 3.44
N ILE A 21 -1.96 5.42 4.62
CA ILE A 21 -1.45 4.07 4.80
C ILE A 21 -2.27 3.23 5.77
N GLY A 22 -3.34 3.78 6.30
CA GLY A 22 -4.12 3.07 7.30
C GLY A 22 -4.78 1.82 6.76
N GLY A 23 -5.18 0.97 7.69
CA GLY A 23 -5.83 -0.27 7.34
C GLY A 23 -4.86 -1.42 7.28
N LYS A 24 -5.41 -2.57 6.89
CA LYS A 24 -4.70 -3.83 6.94
C LYS A 24 -3.84 -4.08 5.72
N TYR A 25 -4.25 -3.58 4.56
CA TYR A 25 -3.68 -4.04 3.29
C TYR A 25 -2.69 -3.08 2.64
N LYS A 26 -2.92 -1.76 2.75
CA LYS A 26 -2.08 -0.78 2.05
C LYS A 26 -0.61 -0.87 2.43
N PRO A 27 -0.27 -1.01 3.73
CA PRO A 27 1.15 -1.17 4.09
C PRO A 27 1.79 -2.39 3.47
N LEU A 28 1.05 -3.52 3.40
CA LEU A 28 1.58 -4.75 2.83
C LEU A 28 1.83 -4.58 1.32
N ILE A 29 0.91 -3.91 0.63
CA ILE A 29 1.06 -3.66 -0.80
C ILE A 29 2.27 -2.78 -1.06
N LEU A 30 2.44 -1.71 -0.28
CA LEU A 30 3.58 -0.82 -0.44
C LEU A 30 4.89 -1.55 -0.24
N ASN A 31 4.98 -2.38 0.79
CA ASN A 31 6.21 -3.10 1.05
C ASN A 31 6.52 -4.07 -0.07
N LEU A 32 5.51 -4.78 -0.56
CA LEU A 32 5.70 -5.68 -1.71
C LEU A 32 6.23 -4.92 -2.92
N LEU A 33 5.61 -3.78 -3.25
CA LEU A 33 6.02 -3.01 -4.42
C LEU A 33 7.41 -2.39 -4.26
N SER A 34 7.84 -2.14 -3.03
CA SER A 34 9.18 -1.62 -2.79
C SER A 34 10.25 -2.68 -3.04
N GLU A 35 9.91 -3.94 -2.82
CA GLU A 35 10.85 -5.05 -2.99
C GLU A 35 10.82 -5.63 -4.39
N LYS A 36 9.63 -5.68 -4.98
CA LYS A 36 9.42 -6.28 -6.30
C LYS A 36 9.02 -5.20 -7.26
N THR A 37 9.89 -4.59 -7.93
CA THR A 37 9.72 -3.41 -8.76
C THR A 37 8.37 -3.31 -9.48
N VAL A 38 7.91 -4.39 -10.09
CA VAL A 38 6.67 -4.41 -10.87
C VAL A 38 5.84 -5.60 -10.43
N GLN A 39 4.55 -5.36 -10.17
CA GLN A 39 3.63 -6.44 -9.79
C GLN A 39 2.34 -6.30 -10.55
N ARG A 40 1.74 -7.44 -10.91
CA ARG A 40 0.41 -7.50 -11.50
C ARG A 40 -0.61 -7.75 -10.41
N PHE A 41 -1.87 -7.49 -10.74
CA PHE A 41 -2.98 -7.64 -9.79
C PHE A 41 -2.97 -9.02 -9.11
N GLY A 42 -2.86 -10.08 -9.92
CA GLY A 42 -2.89 -11.44 -9.37
C GLY A 42 -1.73 -11.74 -8.45
N GLU A 43 -0.56 -11.17 -8.76
CA GLU A 43 0.62 -11.36 -7.91
C GLU A 43 0.43 -10.68 -6.56
N ILE A 44 -0.12 -9.47 -6.57
CA ILE A 44 -0.40 -8.74 -5.33
C ILE A 44 -1.42 -9.52 -4.52
N ARG A 45 -2.48 -10.02 -5.16
CA ARG A 45 -3.52 -10.75 -4.49
C ARG A 45 -3.00 -12.02 -3.82
N THR A 46 -2.12 -12.74 -4.53
CA THR A 46 -1.51 -13.94 -3.98
C THR A 46 -0.65 -13.63 -2.76
N TYR A 47 0.11 -12.53 -2.83
CA TYR A 47 0.98 -12.12 -1.72
C TYR A 47 0.18 -11.81 -0.47
N ILE A 48 -0.91 -11.05 -0.63
CA ILE A 48 -1.73 -10.60 0.51
C ILE A 48 -2.46 -11.78 1.17
N VAL A 49 -2.77 -12.82 0.42
CA VAL A 49 -3.59 -13.93 0.89
C VAL A 49 -5.02 -13.40 1.14
N ASN A 50 -5.91 -14.02 1.51
CA ASN A 50 -7.29 -13.71 1.94
C ASN A 50 -7.85 -12.29 1.67
N ILE A 51 -7.61 -11.75 0.48
CA ILE A 51 -8.21 -10.47 0.11
C ILE A 51 -9.13 -10.71 -1.08
N SER A 52 -10.32 -10.11 -1.05
CA SER A 52 -11.25 -10.24 -2.18
C SER A 52 -10.78 -9.37 -3.34
N GLN A 53 -11.20 -9.74 -4.54
CA GLN A 53 -10.87 -8.95 -5.73
C GLN A 53 -11.41 -7.52 -5.60
N LYS A 54 -12.61 -7.37 -5.06
CA LYS A 54 -13.22 -6.06 -4.90
C LYS A 54 -12.43 -5.19 -3.92
N THR A 55 -12.04 -5.75 -2.78
CA THR A 55 -11.28 -5.01 -1.79
C THR A 55 -9.93 -4.60 -2.34
N LEU A 56 -9.22 -5.51 -3.00
CA LEU A 56 -7.92 -5.17 -3.56
C LEU A 56 -8.04 -4.09 -4.63
N THR A 57 -9.05 -4.20 -5.50
CA THR A 57 -9.30 -3.18 -6.52
C THR A 57 -9.47 -1.81 -5.87
N ASN A 58 -10.29 -1.74 -4.81
CA ASN A 58 -10.54 -0.48 -4.12
C ASN A 58 -9.28 0.07 -3.45
N GLN A 59 -8.51 -0.80 -2.81
CA GLN A 59 -7.26 -0.38 -2.15
C GLN A 59 -6.27 0.18 -3.18
N LEU A 60 -6.11 -0.49 -4.31
CA LEU A 60 -5.18 -0.04 -5.34
C LEU A 60 -5.62 1.28 -5.96
N ARG A 61 -6.92 1.48 -6.14
CA ARG A 61 -7.44 2.75 -6.66
C ARG A 61 -7.17 3.90 -5.70
N GLU A 62 -7.37 3.67 -4.42
CA GLU A 62 -7.11 4.70 -3.41
C GLU A 62 -5.63 5.03 -3.37
N MET A 63 -4.78 4.03 -3.43
CA MET A 63 -3.33 4.24 -3.40
C MET A 63 -2.85 4.98 -4.65
N GLU A 64 -3.42 4.67 -5.79
CA GLU A 64 -3.12 5.39 -7.02
C GLU A 64 -3.56 6.85 -6.91
N ALA A 65 -4.77 7.09 -6.40
CA ALA A 65 -5.29 8.44 -6.22
C ALA A 65 -4.43 9.25 -5.26
N ASP A 66 -3.88 8.61 -4.24
CA ASP A 66 -2.99 9.26 -3.29
C ASP A 66 -1.56 9.41 -3.80
N GLY A 67 -1.28 8.93 -5.00
CA GLY A 67 0.03 9.07 -5.60
C GLY A 67 1.09 8.12 -5.08
N LEU A 68 0.69 7.03 -4.44
CA LEU A 68 1.63 6.07 -3.85
C LEU A 68 2.15 5.05 -4.86
N LEU A 69 1.34 4.78 -5.88
CA LEU A 69 1.70 3.82 -6.91
C LEU A 69 1.17 4.31 -8.26
N THR A 70 1.71 3.72 -9.30
CA THR A 70 1.30 3.98 -10.68
C THR A 70 0.71 2.70 -11.26
N ARG A 71 -0.38 2.86 -11.99
CA ARG A 71 -1.03 1.76 -12.70
C ARG A 71 -0.79 1.97 -14.19
N THR A 72 -0.14 1.02 -14.84
CA THR A 72 0.16 1.10 -16.27
C THR A 72 -0.59 -0.01 -16.99
N VAL A 73 -1.35 0.37 -18.02
CA VAL A 73 -2.09 -0.58 -18.85
C VAL A 73 -1.39 -0.72 -20.18
N PHE A 74 -1.08 -1.97 -20.54
CA PHE A 74 -0.45 -2.28 -21.83
C PHE A 74 -1.52 -2.81 -22.78
N ALA A 75 -1.55 -2.25 -23.99
CA ALA A 75 -2.54 -2.62 -24.99
C ALA A 75 -2.17 -3.97 -25.62
N GLU A 76 -2.54 -5.02 -24.93
CA GLU A 76 -2.32 -6.40 -25.39
C GLU A 76 -3.64 -7.15 -25.33
N VAL A 77 -3.62 -8.38 -25.80
CA VAL A 77 -4.78 -9.27 -25.72
C VAL A 77 -4.32 -10.56 -25.08
N PRO A 78 -4.73 -10.80 -23.81
CA PRO A 78 -5.51 -9.92 -22.95
C PRO A 78 -4.68 -8.72 -22.45
N PRO A 79 -5.34 -7.64 -22.01
CA PRO A 79 -4.63 -6.47 -21.51
C PRO A 79 -3.77 -6.81 -20.29
N ARG A 80 -2.59 -6.20 -20.23
CA ARG A 80 -1.70 -6.37 -19.09
C ARG A 80 -1.69 -5.09 -18.28
N VAL A 81 -1.87 -5.23 -16.97
CA VAL A 81 -1.84 -4.09 -16.05
C VAL A 81 -0.74 -4.32 -15.04
N GLU A 82 0.12 -3.31 -14.87
CA GLU A 82 1.24 -3.39 -13.95
C GLU A 82 1.20 -2.25 -12.94
N TYR A 83 1.61 -2.54 -11.72
CA TYR A 83 1.65 -1.59 -10.62
C TYR A 83 3.09 -1.40 -10.18
N THR A 84 3.50 -0.14 -10.02
CA THR A 84 4.84 0.21 -9.54
C THR A 84 4.71 1.26 -8.46
N ILE A 85 5.67 1.26 -7.52
CA ILE A 85 5.67 2.24 -6.44
C ILE A 85 6.25 3.57 -6.94
N THR A 86 5.72 4.68 -6.45
CA THR A 86 6.24 6.02 -6.77
C THR A 86 7.26 6.45 -5.72
N ASP A 87 7.95 7.56 -5.97
CA ASP A 87 8.85 8.13 -4.97
C ASP A 87 8.09 8.50 -3.70
N LYS A 88 6.86 9.01 -3.85
CA LYS A 88 6.03 9.30 -2.69
C LYS A 88 5.72 8.04 -1.90
N GLY A 89 5.39 6.95 -2.61
CA GLY A 89 5.15 5.67 -1.94
C GLY A 89 6.41 5.18 -1.22
N ARG A 90 7.58 5.31 -1.86
CA ARG A 90 8.84 4.89 -1.24
C ARG A 90 9.16 5.68 0.02
N SER A 91 8.72 6.94 0.09
CA SER A 91 8.98 7.77 1.26
C SER A 91 8.30 7.24 2.52
N LEU A 92 7.31 6.35 2.37
CA LEU A 92 6.63 5.72 3.50
C LEU A 92 7.35 4.47 4.01
N ILE A 93 8.27 3.91 3.23
CA ILE A 93 8.91 2.65 3.61
C ILE A 93 9.65 2.74 4.94
N PRO A 94 10.43 3.80 5.23
CA PRO A 94 11.09 3.89 6.55
C PRO A 94 10.09 3.85 7.70
N ILE A 95 8.91 4.46 7.50
CA ILE A 95 7.86 4.45 8.52
C ILE A 95 7.33 3.03 8.71
N LEU A 96 7.11 2.32 7.60
CA LEU A 96 6.64 0.93 7.67
C LEU A 96 7.65 0.02 8.34
N MET A 97 8.95 0.27 8.14
CA MET A 97 9.98 -0.53 8.78
C MET A 97 9.97 -0.34 10.30
N LEU A 98 9.72 0.90 10.75
CA LEU A 98 9.57 1.14 12.18
C LEU A 98 8.34 0.44 12.73
N MET A 99 7.24 0.41 11.95
CA MET A 99 6.05 -0.32 12.35
C MET A 99 6.33 -1.82 12.44
N CYS A 100 7.12 -2.34 11.49
CA CYS A 100 7.56 -3.73 11.51
C CYS A 100 8.30 -4.06 12.82
N ASP A 101 9.28 -3.22 13.15
CA ASP A 101 10.10 -3.44 14.34
C ASP A 101 9.24 -3.43 15.60
N TRP A 102 8.38 -2.44 15.71
CA TRP A 102 7.50 -2.35 16.87
C TRP A 102 6.60 -3.55 16.98
N GLY A 103 6.00 -3.95 15.85
CA GLY A 103 5.10 -5.11 15.82
C GLY A 103 5.81 -6.38 16.22
N TYR A 104 7.03 -6.59 15.69
CA TYR A 104 7.80 -7.79 16.00
C TYR A 104 8.14 -7.85 17.50
N GLU A 105 8.57 -6.72 18.06
CA GLU A 105 8.98 -6.68 19.48
C GLU A 105 7.81 -6.84 20.43
N ASN A 106 6.60 -6.51 19.99
CA ASN A 106 5.43 -6.48 20.87
C ASN A 106 4.39 -7.55 20.55
N MET A 107 4.62 -8.40 19.55
CA MET A 107 3.62 -9.40 19.17
C MET A 107 3.52 -10.58 20.14
N GLY A 108 4.60 -10.88 20.87
CA GLY A 108 4.63 -12.00 21.78
C GLY A 108 4.39 -13.32 21.06
N ASP A 109 3.65 -14.22 21.71
CA ASP A 109 3.36 -15.54 21.15
C ASP A 109 1.98 -15.64 20.53
N ARG A 110 1.30 -14.49 20.36
CA ARG A 110 -0.10 -14.49 19.93
C ARG A 110 -0.29 -14.52 18.44
N TYR A 111 0.78 -14.33 17.65
CA TYR A 111 0.68 -14.18 16.20
C TYR A 111 1.62 -15.14 15.50
N THR A 112 1.18 -15.63 14.35
CA THR A 112 2.01 -16.37 13.42
C THR A 112 2.15 -15.55 12.15
N LEU A 113 3.38 -15.28 11.73
CA LEU A 113 3.63 -14.46 10.56
C LEU A 113 3.70 -15.31 9.31
N LEU A 114 2.80 -15.09 8.36
CA LEU A 114 2.86 -15.77 7.07
C LEU A 114 3.91 -15.13 6.16
N ARG A 115 4.07 -13.82 6.28
CA ARG A 115 5.01 -13.05 5.45
C ARG A 115 5.80 -12.10 6.33
N PRO A 116 6.85 -12.56 7.00
CA PRO A 116 7.68 -11.65 7.78
C PRO A 116 8.27 -10.58 6.87
N GLU A 117 8.01 -9.31 7.20
CA GLU A 117 8.43 -8.19 6.35
C GLU A 117 9.71 -7.54 6.84
N CYS A 118 10.04 -7.69 8.10
CA CYS A 118 11.24 -7.09 8.64
C CYS A 118 12.23 -8.17 9.06
N ASP A 119 13.44 -7.95 8.73
CA ASP A 119 14.53 -8.87 9.08
C ASP A 119 15.28 -8.38 10.29
#